data_068ef27a14ada335c6df6f2e17eeca57
#
_entry.id   068ef27a14ada335c6df6f2e17eeca57
#
_cell.length_a   1.000
_cell.length_b   1.000
_cell.length_c   1.000
_cell.angle_alpha   90.00
_cell.angle_beta   90.00
_cell.angle_gamma   90.00
#
_symmetry.space_group_name_H-M   'P 1'
#
loop_
_entity.id
_entity.type
_entity.pdbx_description
1 polymer ?
#
loop_
_entity_poly.entity_id
_entity_poly.type
_entity_poly.pdbx_seq_one_letter_code
_entity_poly.pdbx_strand_id
1 'polypeptide(L)'
;MYIEKINGPADVKRLSAGELETLSEEVRGVLLKKLSEHGGHVGPNLGMVEATVALHYVFNSPADKIVYDVSHQSYAHKILTGRKAAFMDAAAYDEVSGYTEPSESEHDFFVIGHTSTSVSLATGLAKARDLKGGTGNVIAVIGDGSLSGGEAFEGLNNAAELGTNFIVIVNDNQMSIAENHGGLYRNLQLLRETDGQAPCNFFTAMGLDYLYVKDGNNVQALIDAFRKVKDIGHPVAVHINTLKGKGYRLAEQQQERFHYSAPFCLETGSPSVGSGNEDDYGDLTAKYLLQEMKKDRTVVGITAGTPTVFGFTPERREEAGRQFVDVGIAEEHAVAMASAIAAGGGKPVFGVYSTFIQRAYDQLSQDLCINNNPALILVFWGGASTMNDVTHLCLFDIPVIGNIPNMVYLAPTCREEYFAMLEWGIHQTEHPVAIRVPANGVLSRGIEPEKDYGKLLNRYEVAHRGGQVAVLGLGSFFQLGEEVVGKLKEETGVDATLVNPRFITGVDEALLEDLKRDHTLVVTLEDGVLDGGFGEKIARYYGASGMKVLNYGIRKEFADRYDAGELLRDNRLTALQIVEDIKKVR
;
A
#
# COMPACT_ATOMS: atom_id res chain seq x y z
N MET A 1 26.12 -27.35 -0.47
CA MET A 1 25.30 -26.54 -1.41
C MET A 1 26.14 -25.36 -1.90
N TYR A 2 25.88 -24.84 -3.10
CA TYR A 2 26.57 -23.64 -3.60
C TYR A 2 26.17 -22.40 -2.80
N ILE A 3 24.91 -22.25 -2.44
CA ILE A 3 24.40 -21.13 -1.64
C ILE A 3 25.17 -20.93 -0.32
N GLU A 4 25.64 -22.01 0.32
CA GLU A 4 26.43 -21.90 1.54
C GLU A 4 27.77 -21.19 1.32
N LYS A 5 28.32 -21.27 0.10
CA LYS A 5 29.61 -20.68 -0.28
C LYS A 5 29.48 -19.24 -0.76
N ILE A 6 28.25 -18.75 -1.04
CA ILE A 6 28.01 -17.38 -1.47
C ILE A 6 27.97 -16.46 -0.25
N ASN A 7 28.91 -15.53 -0.15
CA ASN A 7 28.95 -14.47 0.86
C ASN A 7 28.80 -13.08 0.25
N GLY A 8 28.82 -13.00 -1.08
CA GLY A 8 28.62 -11.77 -1.82
C GLY A 8 28.64 -11.99 -3.33
N PRO A 9 28.35 -10.96 -4.15
CA PRO A 9 28.29 -11.07 -5.61
C PRO A 9 29.58 -11.58 -6.26
N ALA A 10 30.75 -11.34 -5.64
CA ALA A 10 32.03 -11.83 -6.15
C ALA A 10 32.10 -13.35 -6.18
N ASP A 11 31.43 -14.06 -5.28
CA ASP A 11 31.40 -15.52 -5.26
C ASP A 11 30.50 -16.06 -6.38
N VAL A 12 29.39 -15.40 -6.69
CA VAL A 12 28.50 -15.75 -7.82
C VAL A 12 29.28 -15.74 -9.14
N LYS A 13 30.15 -14.74 -9.33
CA LYS A 13 30.95 -14.58 -10.56
C LYS A 13 32.00 -15.68 -10.81
N ARG A 14 32.32 -16.51 -9.80
CA ARG A 14 33.27 -17.62 -9.91
C ARG A 14 32.63 -18.92 -10.38
N LEU A 15 31.29 -18.98 -10.43
CA LEU A 15 30.55 -20.17 -10.78
C LEU A 15 30.50 -20.38 -12.30
N SER A 16 30.57 -21.64 -12.72
CA SER A 16 30.29 -22.06 -14.09
C SER A 16 28.79 -22.02 -14.40
N ALA A 17 28.41 -22.10 -15.67
CA ALA A 17 27.02 -22.08 -16.09
C ALA A 17 26.14 -23.14 -15.38
N GLY A 18 26.59 -24.38 -15.31
CA GLY A 18 25.85 -25.45 -14.62
C GLY A 18 25.75 -25.25 -13.10
N GLU A 19 26.78 -24.61 -12.49
CA GLU A 19 26.73 -24.26 -11.07
C GLU A 19 25.76 -23.09 -10.78
N LEU A 20 25.60 -22.14 -11.72
CA LEU A 20 24.62 -21.05 -11.62
C LEU A 20 23.18 -21.57 -11.71
N GLU A 21 22.92 -22.56 -12.57
CA GLU A 21 21.62 -23.24 -12.61
C GLU A 21 21.32 -23.94 -11.28
N THR A 22 22.30 -24.68 -10.74
CA THR A 22 22.15 -25.34 -9.44
C THR A 22 21.97 -24.34 -8.32
N LEU A 23 22.69 -23.21 -8.31
CA LEU A 23 22.52 -22.13 -7.34
C LEU A 23 21.09 -21.54 -7.41
N SER A 24 20.55 -21.35 -8.61
CA SER A 24 19.18 -20.84 -8.78
C SER A 24 18.16 -21.78 -8.15
N GLU A 25 18.29 -23.10 -8.35
CA GLU A 25 17.40 -24.07 -7.71
C GLU A 25 17.58 -24.14 -6.19
N GLU A 26 18.79 -24.02 -5.67
CA GLU A 26 19.05 -23.97 -4.23
C GLU A 26 18.44 -22.70 -3.60
N VAL A 27 18.58 -21.52 -4.24
CA VAL A 27 17.96 -20.26 -3.80
C VAL A 27 16.44 -20.40 -3.78
N ARG A 28 15.84 -20.95 -4.85
CA ARG A 28 14.40 -21.20 -4.93
C ARG A 28 13.91 -22.11 -3.80
N GLY A 29 14.64 -23.20 -3.53
CA GLY A 29 14.30 -24.12 -2.44
C GLY A 29 14.32 -23.44 -1.06
N VAL A 30 15.34 -22.62 -0.80
CA VAL A 30 15.47 -21.85 0.45
C VAL A 30 14.34 -20.83 0.58
N LEU A 31 14.05 -20.09 -0.49
CA LEU A 31 12.94 -19.13 -0.51
C LEU A 31 11.60 -19.80 -0.24
N LEU A 32 11.32 -20.91 -0.92
CA LEU A 32 10.05 -21.62 -0.76
C LEU A 32 9.87 -22.14 0.66
N LYS A 33 10.93 -22.66 1.28
CA LYS A 33 10.93 -23.10 2.67
C LYS A 33 10.60 -21.92 3.60
N LYS A 34 11.37 -20.82 3.55
CA LYS A 34 11.13 -19.64 4.39
C LYS A 34 9.70 -19.13 4.22
N LEU A 35 9.26 -18.96 2.97
CA LEU A 35 7.94 -18.40 2.66
C LEU A 35 6.79 -19.29 3.14
N SER A 36 6.96 -20.60 3.12
CA SER A 36 5.95 -21.52 3.67
C SER A 36 5.85 -21.47 5.20
N GLU A 37 6.98 -21.29 5.88
CA GLU A 37 7.08 -21.27 7.34
C GLU A 37 6.76 -19.88 7.94
N HIS A 38 7.12 -18.79 7.25
CA HIS A 38 7.06 -17.41 7.77
C HIS A 38 6.04 -16.52 7.04
N GLY A 39 5.73 -16.83 5.78
CA GLY A 39 4.96 -15.95 4.89
C GLY A 39 5.84 -14.96 4.12
N GLY A 40 5.18 -14.13 3.30
CA GLY A 40 5.81 -13.10 2.47
C GLY A 40 5.41 -13.16 1.00
N HIS A 41 6.15 -12.47 0.12
CA HIS A 41 5.88 -12.39 -1.31
C HIS A 41 6.41 -13.65 -2.03
N VAL A 42 5.53 -14.60 -2.35
CA VAL A 42 5.88 -15.92 -2.91
C VAL A 42 6.17 -15.82 -4.41
N GLY A 43 5.13 -15.52 -5.19
CA GLY A 43 5.17 -15.52 -6.66
C GLY A 43 6.23 -14.59 -7.24
N PRO A 44 6.29 -13.31 -6.80
CA PRO A 44 7.29 -12.35 -7.28
C PRO A 44 8.73 -12.82 -7.08
N ASN A 45 9.06 -13.38 -5.92
CA ASN A 45 10.42 -13.83 -5.61
C ASN A 45 10.80 -15.07 -6.39
N LEU A 46 9.93 -16.08 -6.47
CA LEU A 46 10.20 -17.31 -7.22
C LEU A 46 10.39 -17.04 -8.72
N GLY A 47 9.69 -16.05 -9.29
CA GLY A 47 9.82 -15.67 -10.69
C GLY A 47 11.12 -14.94 -11.04
N MET A 48 11.79 -14.31 -10.06
CA MET A 48 12.96 -13.45 -10.27
C MET A 48 14.30 -14.09 -9.91
N VAL A 49 14.35 -15.36 -9.52
CA VAL A 49 15.59 -16.02 -9.05
C VAL A 49 16.66 -15.97 -10.12
N GLU A 50 16.40 -16.49 -11.33
CA GLU A 50 17.38 -16.56 -12.42
C GLU A 50 17.83 -15.17 -12.86
N ALA A 51 16.91 -14.22 -12.96
CA ALA A 51 17.23 -12.84 -13.32
C ALA A 51 18.17 -12.19 -12.30
N THR A 52 17.93 -12.42 -11.01
CA THR A 52 18.78 -11.90 -9.93
C THR A 52 20.15 -12.55 -9.91
N VAL A 53 20.25 -13.87 -10.12
CA VAL A 53 21.54 -14.58 -10.25
C VAL A 53 22.32 -14.03 -11.45
N ALA A 54 21.69 -13.85 -12.62
CA ALA A 54 22.32 -13.30 -13.81
C ALA A 54 22.77 -11.85 -13.62
N LEU A 55 21.97 -11.01 -12.93
CA LEU A 55 22.33 -9.64 -12.58
C LEU A 55 23.65 -9.60 -11.77
N HIS A 56 23.73 -10.38 -10.68
CA HIS A 56 24.92 -10.42 -9.83
C HIS A 56 26.12 -11.11 -10.50
N TYR A 57 25.87 -11.97 -11.47
CA TYR A 57 26.94 -12.56 -12.28
C TYR A 57 27.56 -11.57 -13.26
N VAL A 58 26.73 -10.74 -13.91
CA VAL A 58 27.19 -9.81 -14.97
C VAL A 58 27.64 -8.48 -14.40
N PHE A 59 26.86 -7.84 -13.56
CA PHE A 59 27.12 -6.52 -13.03
C PHE A 59 27.91 -6.53 -11.72
N ASN A 60 28.57 -5.42 -11.39
CA ASN A 60 29.47 -5.28 -10.24
C ASN A 60 28.83 -4.49 -9.11
N SER A 61 27.73 -5.00 -8.53
CA SER A 61 27.12 -4.37 -7.37
C SER A 61 28.10 -4.37 -6.16
N PRO A 62 28.23 -3.27 -5.38
CA PRO A 62 27.44 -2.04 -5.42
C PRO A 62 27.98 -0.93 -6.35
N ALA A 63 29.11 -1.16 -7.07
CA ALA A 63 29.63 -0.17 -8.02
C ALA A 63 28.63 0.09 -9.15
N ASP A 64 28.11 -0.99 -9.77
CA ASP A 64 26.92 -0.92 -10.60
C ASP A 64 25.69 -0.90 -9.69
N LYS A 65 24.78 0.05 -9.93
CA LYS A 65 23.64 0.31 -9.06
C LYS A 65 22.38 -0.38 -9.58
N ILE A 66 21.76 -1.22 -8.75
CA ILE A 66 20.54 -1.95 -9.09
C ILE A 66 19.41 -1.41 -8.19
N VAL A 67 18.36 -0.86 -8.78
CA VAL A 67 17.17 -0.34 -8.08
C VAL A 67 15.98 -1.22 -8.42
N TYR A 68 15.44 -1.90 -7.43
CA TYR A 68 14.27 -2.76 -7.58
C TYR A 68 12.99 -1.96 -7.32
N ASP A 69 12.05 -1.97 -8.29
CA ASP A 69 10.72 -1.38 -8.11
C ASP A 69 9.93 -2.17 -7.06
N VAL A 70 9.19 -1.50 -6.18
CA VAL A 70 8.54 -2.11 -5.00
C VAL A 70 9.55 -2.79 -4.08
N SER A 71 10.51 -3.48 -4.65
CA SER A 71 11.58 -4.27 -4.05
C SER A 71 11.15 -5.54 -3.28
N HIS A 72 9.86 -5.87 -3.28
CA HIS A 72 9.30 -7.08 -2.66
C HIS A 72 9.77 -8.39 -3.33
N GLN A 73 10.38 -8.32 -4.52
CA GLN A 73 10.98 -9.43 -5.26
C GLN A 73 12.51 -9.54 -5.07
N SER A 74 13.06 -8.87 -4.04
CA SER A 74 14.51 -8.75 -3.81
C SER A 74 15.11 -9.82 -2.90
N TYR A 75 14.38 -10.87 -2.53
CA TYR A 75 14.89 -11.86 -1.57
C TYR A 75 16.11 -12.64 -2.10
N ALA A 76 16.10 -13.02 -3.38
CA ALA A 76 17.29 -13.61 -4.02
C ALA A 76 18.47 -12.63 -4.01
N HIS A 77 18.24 -11.32 -4.23
CA HIS A 77 19.27 -10.29 -4.11
C HIS A 77 19.86 -10.23 -2.68
N LYS A 78 19.00 -10.26 -1.65
CA LYS A 78 19.47 -10.28 -0.24
C LYS A 78 20.34 -11.52 0.05
N ILE A 79 19.93 -12.70 -0.42
CA ILE A 79 20.71 -13.94 -0.28
C ILE A 79 22.09 -13.77 -0.90
N LEU A 80 22.16 -13.28 -2.15
CA LEU A 80 23.40 -13.17 -2.92
C LEU A 80 24.32 -12.02 -2.48
N THR A 81 23.81 -11.10 -1.65
CA THR A 81 24.54 -9.95 -1.10
C THR A 81 24.87 -10.09 0.39
N GLY A 82 24.96 -11.33 0.89
CA GLY A 82 25.51 -11.66 2.20
C GLY A 82 24.48 -11.88 3.32
N ARG A 83 23.18 -11.73 3.04
CA ARG A 83 22.09 -11.87 4.04
C ARG A 83 21.41 -13.25 4.04
N LYS A 84 22.09 -14.28 3.50
CA LYS A 84 21.53 -15.64 3.37
C LYS A 84 21.08 -16.26 4.69
N ALA A 85 21.70 -15.90 5.83
CA ALA A 85 21.32 -16.41 7.15
C ALA A 85 19.84 -16.16 7.45
N ALA A 86 19.36 -14.97 7.14
CA ALA A 86 17.95 -14.57 7.31
C ALA A 86 16.95 -15.34 6.43
N PHE A 87 17.41 -16.23 5.56
CA PHE A 87 16.58 -17.08 4.71
C PHE A 87 16.78 -18.57 4.98
N MET A 88 17.90 -18.95 5.60
CA MET A 88 18.27 -20.34 5.86
C MET A 88 18.08 -20.78 7.31
N ASP A 89 18.13 -19.82 8.25
CA ASP A 89 17.93 -20.03 9.68
C ASP A 89 16.59 -19.43 10.13
N ALA A 90 15.70 -20.26 10.64
CA ALA A 90 14.39 -19.82 11.10
C ALA A 90 14.45 -18.80 12.25
N ALA A 91 15.51 -18.84 13.08
CA ALA A 91 15.72 -17.86 14.15
C ALA A 91 16.08 -16.46 13.64
N ALA A 92 16.54 -16.35 12.37
CA ALA A 92 16.99 -15.11 11.75
C ALA A 92 15.99 -14.56 10.70
N TYR A 93 14.83 -15.18 10.52
CA TYR A 93 13.88 -14.78 9.46
C TYR A 93 13.45 -13.32 9.52
N ASP A 94 13.38 -12.72 10.71
CA ASP A 94 12.97 -11.33 10.96
C ASP A 94 14.14 -10.33 10.97
N GLU A 95 15.40 -10.80 10.78
CA GLU A 95 16.56 -9.91 10.79
C GLU A 95 16.66 -9.01 9.56
N VAL A 96 15.90 -9.29 8.50
CA VAL A 96 15.89 -8.50 7.27
C VAL A 96 14.47 -8.04 6.92
N SER A 97 14.36 -6.86 6.32
CA SER A 97 13.12 -6.35 5.74
C SER A 97 12.66 -7.21 4.55
N GLY A 98 11.36 -7.23 4.28
CA GLY A 98 10.80 -7.79 3.04
C GLY A 98 11.05 -6.94 1.79
N TYR A 99 11.73 -5.79 1.95
CA TYR A 99 12.05 -4.80 0.91
C TYR A 99 13.55 -4.48 0.92
N THR A 100 14.05 -3.74 -0.08
CA THR A 100 15.42 -3.24 -0.04
C THR A 100 15.59 -2.25 1.12
N GLU A 101 16.74 -2.35 1.81
CA GLU A 101 17.01 -1.54 3.01
C GLU A 101 18.49 -1.18 3.09
N PRO A 102 18.84 0.10 2.85
CA PRO A 102 20.23 0.56 2.87
C PRO A 102 20.96 0.35 4.20
N SER A 103 20.24 0.28 5.32
CA SER A 103 20.85 0.01 6.62
C SER A 103 21.32 -1.46 6.76
N GLU A 104 20.77 -2.38 5.96
CA GLU A 104 21.15 -3.79 5.95
C GLU A 104 22.37 -4.05 5.05
N SER A 105 22.52 -3.31 3.96
CA SER A 105 23.52 -3.62 2.94
C SER A 105 23.85 -2.43 2.03
N GLU A 106 25.14 -2.25 1.69
CA GLU A 106 25.61 -1.29 0.68
C GLU A 106 25.10 -1.58 -0.74
N HIS A 107 24.51 -2.75 -0.97
CA HIS A 107 23.92 -3.15 -2.26
C HIS A 107 22.49 -2.62 -2.45
N ASP A 108 21.87 -2.15 -1.39
CA ASP A 108 20.53 -1.56 -1.39
C ASP A 108 20.66 -0.02 -1.39
N PHE A 109 19.99 0.69 -2.30
CA PHE A 109 20.16 2.14 -2.45
C PHE A 109 18.99 2.95 -1.88
N PHE A 110 17.81 2.35 -1.81
CA PHE A 110 16.59 2.98 -1.33
C PHE A 110 15.73 2.00 -0.55
N VAL A 111 14.98 2.51 0.41
CA VAL A 111 13.81 1.80 0.96
C VAL A 111 12.64 2.05 -0.01
N ILE A 112 12.15 1.01 -0.66
CA ILE A 112 11.08 1.10 -1.65
C ILE A 112 10.03 0.03 -1.32
N GLY A 113 8.75 0.42 -1.30
CA GLY A 113 7.62 -0.51 -1.16
C GLY A 113 6.46 -0.13 -2.07
N HIS A 114 6.35 1.15 -2.47
CA HIS A 114 5.39 1.57 -3.47
C HIS A 114 5.91 1.34 -4.88
N THR A 115 4.98 1.09 -5.80
CA THR A 115 5.26 0.77 -7.21
C THR A 115 5.69 1.98 -8.03
N SER A 116 6.27 1.73 -9.20
CA SER A 116 6.45 2.69 -10.31
C SER A 116 7.59 3.69 -10.13
N THR A 117 8.34 3.65 -9.02
CA THR A 117 9.33 4.66 -8.65
C THR A 117 10.76 4.35 -9.08
N SER A 118 11.06 3.06 -9.38
CA SER A 118 12.45 2.62 -9.62
C SER A 118 13.12 3.31 -10.78
N VAL A 119 12.39 3.57 -11.87
CA VAL A 119 12.94 4.24 -13.07
C VAL A 119 13.35 5.66 -12.71
N SER A 120 12.48 6.43 -12.04
CA SER A 120 12.78 7.79 -11.60
C SER A 120 13.97 7.86 -10.64
N LEU A 121 14.01 6.98 -9.64
CA LEU A 121 15.12 6.90 -8.67
C LEU A 121 16.44 6.54 -9.37
N ALA A 122 16.40 5.59 -10.30
CA ALA A 122 17.58 5.17 -11.05
C ALA A 122 18.06 6.25 -12.04
N THR A 123 17.18 7.03 -12.69
CA THR A 123 17.59 8.17 -13.51
C THR A 123 18.32 9.22 -12.68
N GLY A 124 17.87 9.46 -11.43
CA GLY A 124 18.57 10.33 -10.49
C GLY A 124 19.98 9.82 -10.15
N LEU A 125 20.15 8.51 -9.92
CA LEU A 125 21.46 7.90 -9.70
C LEU A 125 22.36 7.99 -10.92
N ALA A 126 21.82 7.78 -12.15
CA ALA A 126 22.56 7.92 -13.39
C ALA A 126 23.04 9.36 -13.58
N LYS A 127 22.17 10.34 -13.36
CA LYS A 127 22.55 11.75 -13.40
C LYS A 127 23.63 12.12 -12.39
N ALA A 128 23.53 11.62 -11.15
CA ALA A 128 24.54 11.86 -10.12
C ALA A 128 25.89 11.21 -10.47
N ARG A 129 25.88 10.01 -11.06
CA ARG A 129 27.08 9.35 -11.58
C ARG A 129 27.75 10.21 -12.66
N ASP A 130 26.98 10.67 -13.64
CA ASP A 130 27.49 11.45 -14.78
C ASP A 130 28.10 12.77 -14.32
N LEU A 131 27.46 13.49 -13.41
CA LEU A 131 27.98 14.73 -12.83
C LEU A 131 29.29 14.52 -12.06
N LYS A 132 29.50 13.32 -11.51
CA LYS A 132 30.76 12.93 -10.81
C LYS A 132 31.82 12.36 -11.77
N GLY A 133 31.53 12.23 -13.07
CA GLY A 133 32.42 11.60 -14.05
C GLY A 133 32.57 10.08 -13.83
N GLY A 134 31.60 9.44 -13.21
CA GLY A 134 31.59 8.00 -12.98
C GLY A 134 31.16 7.20 -14.22
N THR A 135 31.48 5.89 -14.25
CA THR A 135 31.25 4.99 -15.40
C THR A 135 30.46 3.72 -15.06
N GLY A 136 30.03 3.52 -13.83
CA GLY A 136 29.26 2.34 -13.43
C GLY A 136 27.88 2.26 -14.09
N ASN A 137 27.36 1.04 -14.26
CA ASN A 137 26.01 0.84 -14.78
C ASN A 137 24.95 1.24 -13.75
N VAL A 138 23.82 1.78 -14.24
CA VAL A 138 22.64 2.04 -13.42
C VAL A 138 21.46 1.28 -14.02
N ILE A 139 20.87 0.42 -13.20
CA ILE A 139 19.88 -0.56 -13.61
C ILE A 139 18.59 -0.34 -12.77
N ALA A 140 17.47 -0.05 -13.43
CA ALA A 140 16.13 -0.15 -12.83
C ALA A 140 15.52 -1.51 -13.15
N VAL A 141 15.01 -2.21 -12.16
CA VAL A 141 14.26 -3.47 -12.33
C VAL A 141 12.80 -3.19 -12.01
N ILE A 142 11.92 -3.26 -12.99
CA ILE A 142 10.51 -2.93 -12.85
C ILE A 142 9.62 -4.07 -13.35
N GLY A 143 8.57 -4.40 -12.60
CA GLY A 143 7.55 -5.36 -13.03
C GLY A 143 6.58 -4.74 -14.04
N ASP A 144 5.99 -5.60 -14.88
CA ASP A 144 4.98 -5.19 -15.86
C ASP A 144 3.77 -4.50 -15.20
N GLY A 145 3.29 -4.97 -14.04
CA GLY A 145 2.24 -4.31 -13.28
C GLY A 145 2.58 -2.86 -12.91
N SER A 146 3.80 -2.62 -12.44
CA SER A 146 4.28 -1.29 -12.04
C SER A 146 4.45 -0.32 -13.21
N LEU A 147 4.57 -0.81 -14.44
CA LEU A 147 4.63 0.03 -15.64
C LEU A 147 3.34 0.83 -15.89
N SER A 148 2.21 0.45 -15.31
CA SER A 148 0.95 1.19 -15.46
C SER A 148 0.89 2.48 -14.63
N GLY A 149 1.78 2.69 -13.68
CA GLY A 149 1.83 3.89 -12.86
C GLY A 149 2.38 5.10 -13.63
N GLY A 150 1.79 6.28 -13.39
CA GLY A 150 2.17 7.54 -14.06
C GLY A 150 3.65 7.86 -13.91
N GLU A 151 4.22 7.73 -12.71
CA GLU A 151 5.64 7.99 -12.46
C GLU A 151 6.59 7.10 -13.28
N ALA A 152 6.19 5.84 -13.56
CA ALA A 152 6.99 4.97 -14.45
C ALA A 152 7.04 5.51 -15.88
N PHE A 153 5.91 6.03 -16.41
CA PHE A 153 5.88 6.68 -17.72
C PHE A 153 6.72 7.96 -17.73
N GLU A 154 6.63 8.80 -16.70
CA GLU A 154 7.44 10.00 -16.54
C GLU A 154 8.93 9.67 -16.48
N GLY A 155 9.29 8.65 -15.69
CA GLY A 155 10.66 8.15 -15.57
C GLY A 155 11.21 7.62 -16.89
N LEU A 156 10.45 6.82 -17.65
CA LEU A 156 10.85 6.31 -18.97
C LEU A 156 10.99 7.44 -19.99
N ASN A 157 10.05 8.39 -20.01
CA ASN A 157 10.12 9.56 -20.90
C ASN A 157 11.38 10.40 -20.64
N ASN A 158 11.73 10.61 -19.37
CA ASN A 158 12.94 11.37 -19.02
C ASN A 158 14.22 10.54 -19.24
N ALA A 159 14.17 9.22 -19.08
CA ALA A 159 15.32 8.33 -19.28
C ALA A 159 15.90 8.47 -20.70
N ALA A 160 15.07 8.69 -21.73
CA ALA A 160 15.50 8.89 -23.10
C ALA A 160 16.44 10.11 -23.28
N GLU A 161 16.32 11.12 -22.42
CA GLU A 161 17.14 12.35 -22.45
C GLU A 161 18.50 12.20 -21.76
N LEU A 162 18.76 11.08 -21.06
CA LEU A 162 20.01 10.91 -20.32
C LEU A 162 21.25 10.87 -21.22
N GLY A 163 21.14 10.24 -22.40
CA GLY A 163 22.24 10.12 -23.36
C GLY A 163 23.48 9.37 -22.84
N THR A 164 23.32 8.57 -21.77
CA THR A 164 24.39 7.83 -21.11
C THR A 164 23.92 6.43 -20.73
N ASN A 165 24.77 5.64 -20.09
CA ASN A 165 24.41 4.30 -19.63
C ASN A 165 23.21 4.33 -18.69
N PHE A 166 22.11 3.68 -19.08
CA PHE A 166 20.93 3.45 -18.28
C PHE A 166 20.19 2.21 -18.78
N ILE A 167 19.93 1.27 -17.87
CA ILE A 167 19.33 -0.02 -18.23
C ILE A 167 18.02 -0.18 -17.45
N VAL A 168 16.91 -0.42 -18.15
CA VAL A 168 15.61 -0.75 -17.55
C VAL A 168 15.32 -2.22 -17.83
N ILE A 169 15.29 -3.04 -16.79
CA ILE A 169 14.90 -4.45 -16.90
C ILE A 169 13.40 -4.52 -16.59
N VAL A 170 12.62 -4.84 -17.62
CA VAL A 170 11.17 -5.02 -17.53
C VAL A 170 10.89 -6.50 -17.29
N ASN A 171 10.49 -6.85 -16.09
CA ASN A 171 10.06 -8.20 -15.72
C ASN A 171 8.59 -8.40 -16.08
N ASP A 172 8.32 -8.97 -17.25
CA ASP A 172 6.97 -9.25 -17.74
C ASP A 172 6.59 -10.69 -17.43
N ASN A 173 5.68 -10.85 -16.48
CA ASN A 173 5.07 -12.14 -16.13
C ASN A 173 3.55 -12.13 -16.28
N GLN A 174 3.00 -11.10 -16.93
CA GLN A 174 1.59 -10.90 -17.27
C GLN A 174 0.66 -10.68 -16.08
N MET A 175 1.23 -10.44 -14.90
CA MET A 175 0.47 -10.28 -13.65
C MET A 175 1.02 -9.13 -12.80
N SER A 176 0.08 -8.33 -12.28
CA SER A 176 0.27 -7.48 -11.10
C SER A 176 0.02 -8.29 -9.81
N ILE A 177 -0.70 -7.77 -8.82
CA ILE A 177 -1.34 -8.60 -7.79
C ILE A 177 -2.36 -9.50 -8.49
N ALA A 178 -3.34 -8.90 -9.17
CA ALA A 178 -4.31 -9.53 -10.05
C ALA A 178 -3.84 -9.49 -11.53
N GLU A 179 -4.73 -9.79 -12.46
CA GLU A 179 -4.50 -9.66 -13.89
C GLU A 179 -4.22 -8.20 -14.31
N ASN A 180 -3.38 -8.03 -15.32
CA ASN A 180 -3.07 -6.71 -15.86
C ASN A 180 -4.16 -6.17 -16.81
N HIS A 181 -4.50 -4.90 -16.69
CA HIS A 181 -5.47 -4.20 -17.52
C HIS A 181 -4.88 -2.98 -18.21
N GLY A 182 -5.24 -2.76 -19.49
CA GLY A 182 -4.87 -1.55 -20.23
C GLY A 182 -4.17 -1.80 -21.58
N GLY A 183 -4.02 -0.73 -22.34
CA GLY A 183 -3.44 -0.77 -23.69
C GLY A 183 -1.96 -1.14 -23.73
N LEU A 184 -1.19 -0.77 -22.69
CA LEU A 184 0.21 -1.13 -22.55
C LEU A 184 0.43 -2.65 -22.64
N TYR A 185 -0.40 -3.42 -21.95
CA TYR A 185 -0.26 -4.89 -21.89
C TYR A 185 -0.54 -5.59 -23.20
N ARG A 186 -1.37 -4.97 -24.07
CA ARG A 186 -1.53 -5.45 -25.47
C ARG A 186 -0.24 -5.28 -26.26
N ASN A 187 0.49 -4.19 -26.02
CA ASN A 187 1.79 -3.99 -26.66
C ASN A 187 2.84 -4.98 -26.12
N LEU A 188 2.91 -5.19 -24.79
CA LEU A 188 3.79 -6.20 -24.20
C LEU A 188 3.47 -7.60 -24.75
N GLN A 189 2.18 -7.96 -24.86
CA GLN A 189 1.75 -9.21 -25.47
C GLN A 189 2.24 -9.32 -26.92
N LEU A 190 2.03 -8.30 -27.75
CA LEU A 190 2.49 -8.27 -29.12
C LEU A 190 4.00 -8.46 -29.22
N LEU A 191 4.77 -7.81 -28.33
CA LEU A 191 6.23 -7.98 -28.26
C LEU A 191 6.62 -9.41 -27.89
N ARG A 192 5.93 -10.07 -26.97
CA ARG A 192 6.15 -11.49 -26.62
C ARG A 192 5.86 -12.41 -27.82
N GLU A 193 4.70 -12.21 -28.48
CA GLU A 193 4.24 -13.03 -29.60
C GLU A 193 5.14 -12.92 -30.84
N THR A 194 5.83 -11.80 -31.00
CA THR A 194 6.72 -11.52 -32.12
C THR A 194 8.21 -11.63 -31.79
N ASP A 195 8.55 -12.24 -30.66
CA ASP A 195 9.94 -12.32 -30.16
C ASP A 195 10.64 -10.94 -30.19
N GLY A 196 9.90 -9.88 -29.79
CA GLY A 196 10.39 -8.50 -29.73
C GLY A 196 10.46 -7.76 -31.07
N GLN A 197 10.02 -8.36 -32.17
CA GLN A 197 10.19 -7.82 -33.53
C GLN A 197 9.00 -6.98 -34.02
N ALA A 198 7.97 -6.77 -33.19
CA ALA A 198 6.84 -5.95 -33.60
C ALA A 198 7.26 -4.51 -33.96
N PRO A 199 6.75 -3.95 -35.07
CA PRO A 199 7.08 -2.57 -35.46
C PRO A 199 6.51 -1.52 -34.50
N CYS A 200 5.42 -1.86 -33.80
CA CYS A 200 4.87 -1.05 -32.71
C CYS A 200 5.50 -1.52 -31.38
N ASN A 201 6.41 -0.72 -30.84
CA ASN A 201 7.13 -1.03 -29.62
C ASN A 201 7.13 0.20 -28.72
N PHE A 202 6.48 0.09 -27.57
CA PHE A 202 6.35 1.16 -26.60
C PHE A 202 7.71 1.74 -26.17
N PHE A 203 8.71 0.90 -25.90
CA PHE A 203 10.00 1.35 -25.41
C PHE A 203 10.79 2.12 -26.47
N THR A 204 10.77 1.65 -27.72
CA THR A 204 11.43 2.37 -28.81
C THR A 204 10.69 3.66 -29.17
N ALA A 205 9.36 3.69 -29.03
CA ALA A 205 8.58 4.92 -29.19
C ALA A 205 8.91 5.97 -28.12
N MET A 206 9.33 5.54 -26.92
CA MET A 206 9.82 6.41 -25.85
C MET A 206 11.29 6.83 -26.04
N GLY A 207 11.98 6.35 -27.07
CA GLY A 207 13.37 6.71 -27.36
C GLY A 207 14.43 5.83 -26.70
N LEU A 208 14.06 4.67 -26.15
CA LEU A 208 15.00 3.71 -25.61
C LEU A 208 15.37 2.66 -26.66
N ASP A 209 16.58 2.15 -26.62
CA ASP A 209 16.90 0.89 -27.29
C ASP A 209 16.13 -0.27 -26.63
N TYR A 210 15.97 -1.36 -27.36
CA TYR A 210 15.14 -2.47 -26.89
C TYR A 210 15.77 -3.82 -27.14
N LEU A 211 15.76 -4.68 -26.13
CA LEU A 211 16.20 -6.08 -26.21
C LEU A 211 15.14 -6.99 -25.54
N TYR A 212 14.66 -8.01 -26.26
CA TYR A 212 13.73 -8.98 -25.73
C TYR A 212 14.44 -10.30 -25.34
N VAL A 213 14.06 -10.88 -24.19
CA VAL A 213 14.55 -12.18 -23.70
C VAL A 213 13.34 -13.08 -23.47
N LYS A 214 13.12 -14.01 -24.39
CA LYS A 214 11.98 -14.94 -24.37
C LYS A 214 12.03 -15.87 -23.15
N ASP A 215 13.21 -16.44 -22.90
CA ASP A 215 13.43 -17.40 -21.83
C ASP A 215 13.95 -16.72 -20.56
N GLY A 216 13.13 -15.84 -19.95
CA GLY A 216 13.47 -15.02 -18.79
C GLY A 216 13.68 -15.79 -17.48
N ASN A 217 13.44 -17.11 -17.47
CA ASN A 217 13.83 -18.01 -16.39
C ASN A 217 14.97 -18.96 -16.80
N ASN A 218 15.78 -18.57 -17.79
CA ASN A 218 17.02 -19.27 -18.16
C ASN A 218 18.23 -18.38 -17.83
N VAL A 219 19.04 -18.79 -16.87
CA VAL A 219 20.20 -18.01 -16.38
C VAL A 219 21.16 -17.66 -17.52
N GLN A 220 21.47 -18.61 -18.43
CA GLN A 220 22.43 -18.36 -19.51
C GLN A 220 21.88 -17.35 -20.53
N ALA A 221 20.59 -17.46 -20.92
CA ALA A 221 19.94 -16.50 -21.82
C ALA A 221 19.97 -15.08 -21.24
N LEU A 222 19.72 -14.95 -19.94
CA LEU A 222 19.79 -13.68 -19.22
C LEU A 222 21.22 -13.12 -19.15
N ILE A 223 22.22 -13.97 -18.85
CA ILE A 223 23.64 -13.57 -18.84
C ILE A 223 24.04 -13.03 -20.22
N ASP A 224 23.66 -13.71 -21.28
CA ASP A 224 24.00 -13.31 -22.66
C ASP A 224 23.32 -11.98 -23.03
N ALA A 225 22.08 -11.77 -22.60
CA ALA A 225 21.38 -10.52 -22.80
C ALA A 225 22.00 -9.37 -21.99
N PHE A 226 22.27 -9.57 -20.71
CA PHE A 226 22.85 -8.55 -19.82
C PHE A 226 24.27 -8.16 -20.24
N ARG A 227 25.08 -9.10 -20.75
CA ARG A 227 26.38 -8.79 -21.31
C ARG A 227 26.32 -7.90 -22.55
N LYS A 228 25.26 -7.98 -23.36
CA LYS A 228 25.08 -7.10 -24.54
C LYS A 228 24.79 -5.66 -24.15
N VAL A 229 24.15 -5.43 -23.01
CA VAL A 229 23.75 -4.08 -22.56
C VAL A 229 24.65 -3.53 -21.46
N LYS A 230 25.53 -4.35 -20.89
CA LYS A 230 26.52 -3.87 -19.93
C LYS A 230 27.43 -2.84 -20.58
N ASP A 231 27.67 -1.73 -19.87
CA ASP A 231 28.52 -0.62 -20.30
C ASP A 231 28.04 0.06 -21.61
N ILE A 232 26.76 -0.13 -21.97
CA ILE A 232 26.14 0.55 -23.12
C ILE A 232 26.11 2.07 -22.89
N GLY A 233 26.33 2.87 -23.92
CA GLY A 233 26.45 4.32 -23.81
C GLY A 233 25.14 5.11 -23.94
N HIS A 234 24.00 4.46 -23.89
CA HIS A 234 22.67 5.06 -24.08
C HIS A 234 21.60 4.24 -23.32
N PRO A 235 20.37 4.79 -23.11
CA PRO A 235 19.31 4.10 -22.41
C PRO A 235 18.76 2.89 -23.19
N VAL A 236 18.54 1.77 -22.50
CA VAL A 236 18.01 0.53 -23.09
C VAL A 236 16.99 -0.14 -22.18
N ALA A 237 15.90 -0.64 -22.76
CA ALA A 237 14.94 -1.53 -22.11
C ALA A 237 15.24 -2.98 -22.45
N VAL A 238 15.47 -3.81 -21.42
CA VAL A 238 15.62 -5.27 -21.52
C VAL A 238 14.32 -5.90 -21.02
N HIS A 239 13.50 -6.37 -21.94
CA HIS A 239 12.21 -6.96 -21.65
C HIS A 239 12.39 -8.48 -21.46
N ILE A 240 12.28 -8.98 -20.24
CA ILE A 240 12.41 -10.40 -19.90
C ILE A 240 11.03 -11.00 -19.64
N ASN A 241 10.72 -12.12 -20.31
CA ASN A 241 9.49 -12.86 -20.10
C ASN A 241 9.70 -13.95 -19.06
N THR A 242 9.09 -13.81 -17.88
CA THR A 242 9.27 -14.73 -16.74
C THR A 242 7.95 -15.40 -16.34
N LEU A 243 8.04 -16.43 -15.49
CA LEU A 243 6.89 -17.11 -14.92
C LEU A 243 6.77 -16.77 -13.43
N LYS A 244 5.73 -16.04 -13.05
CA LYS A 244 5.41 -15.75 -11.64
C LYS A 244 5.15 -17.05 -10.89
N GLY A 245 5.83 -17.26 -9.76
CA GLY A 245 5.70 -18.49 -8.97
C GLY A 245 6.53 -19.66 -9.46
N LYS A 246 7.47 -19.46 -10.39
CA LYS A 246 8.33 -20.48 -11.01
C LYS A 246 8.87 -21.50 -10.02
N GLY A 247 8.66 -22.80 -10.31
CA GLY A 247 9.15 -23.93 -9.49
C GLY A 247 8.22 -24.32 -8.34
N TYR A 248 7.11 -23.62 -8.11
CA TYR A 248 6.06 -24.04 -7.19
C TYR A 248 4.71 -24.09 -7.89
N ARG A 249 4.28 -25.29 -8.27
CA ARG A 249 3.09 -25.51 -9.11
C ARG A 249 1.84 -24.77 -8.65
N LEU A 250 1.60 -24.71 -7.35
CA LEU A 250 0.42 -24.01 -6.82
C LEU A 250 0.50 -22.49 -7.03
N ALA A 251 1.70 -21.89 -6.90
CA ALA A 251 1.91 -20.48 -7.17
C ALA A 251 1.84 -20.16 -8.67
N GLU A 252 2.31 -21.06 -9.54
CA GLU A 252 2.18 -20.90 -10.99
C GLU A 252 0.72 -20.95 -11.46
N GLN A 253 -0.13 -21.73 -10.79
CA GLN A 253 -1.54 -21.92 -11.12
C GLN A 253 -2.48 -20.89 -10.47
N GLN A 254 -2.09 -20.34 -9.32
CA GLN A 254 -2.89 -19.41 -8.51
C GLN A 254 -2.08 -18.13 -8.21
N GLN A 255 -1.66 -17.45 -9.27
CA GLN A 255 -0.67 -16.36 -9.21
C GLN A 255 -1.13 -15.16 -8.37
N GLU A 256 -2.42 -14.82 -8.38
CA GLU A 256 -2.99 -13.77 -7.53
C GLU A 256 -2.91 -14.14 -6.05
N ARG A 257 -3.35 -15.35 -5.69
CA ARG A 257 -3.32 -15.86 -4.31
C ARG A 257 -1.91 -15.91 -3.72
N PHE A 258 -0.93 -16.33 -4.52
CA PHE A 258 0.47 -16.44 -4.11
C PHE A 258 1.30 -15.19 -4.43
N HIS A 259 0.67 -14.04 -4.69
CA HIS A 259 1.42 -12.79 -4.73
C HIS A 259 2.06 -12.51 -3.36
N TYR A 260 1.24 -12.51 -2.31
CA TYR A 260 1.65 -12.52 -0.89
C TYR A 260 0.90 -13.63 -0.17
N SER A 261 1.55 -14.33 0.75
CA SER A 261 0.90 -15.37 1.55
C SER A 261 1.37 -15.31 3.00
N ALA A 262 0.43 -15.47 3.94
CA ALA A 262 0.76 -15.90 5.30
C ALA A 262 1.40 -17.30 5.26
N PRO A 263 1.97 -17.81 6.36
CA PRO A 263 2.50 -19.18 6.44
C PRO A 263 1.51 -20.22 5.90
N PHE A 264 2.02 -21.19 5.12
CA PHE A 264 1.18 -22.16 4.41
C PHE A 264 1.83 -23.55 4.32
N CYS A 265 0.99 -24.57 4.16
CA CYS A 265 1.42 -25.93 3.91
C CYS A 265 1.89 -26.07 2.45
N LEU A 266 3.13 -26.56 2.23
CA LEU A 266 3.73 -26.70 0.89
C LEU A 266 2.95 -27.65 -0.02
N GLU A 267 2.39 -28.73 0.51
CA GLU A 267 1.71 -29.77 -0.27
C GLU A 267 0.35 -29.29 -0.78
N THR A 268 -0.38 -28.51 0.04
CA THR A 268 -1.76 -28.10 -0.25
C THR A 268 -1.91 -26.62 -0.60
N GLY A 269 -0.91 -25.80 -0.24
CA GLY A 269 -1.00 -24.34 -0.30
C GLY A 269 -1.95 -23.72 0.73
N SER A 270 -2.57 -24.50 1.61
CA SER A 270 -3.52 -24.00 2.60
C SER A 270 -2.80 -23.18 3.68
N PRO A 271 -3.39 -22.07 4.18
CA PRO A 271 -2.83 -21.33 5.29
C PRO A 271 -2.57 -22.24 6.49
N SER A 272 -1.41 -22.11 7.15
CA SER A 272 -1.04 -22.87 8.35
C SER A 272 -1.70 -22.32 9.61
N VAL A 273 -2.02 -21.01 9.63
CA VAL A 273 -2.81 -20.36 10.67
C VAL A 273 -4.21 -20.22 10.09
N GLY A 274 -5.23 -20.66 10.83
CA GLY A 274 -6.61 -20.55 10.38
C GLY A 274 -6.94 -19.10 10.05
N SER A 275 -7.28 -18.83 8.81
CA SER A 275 -8.05 -17.62 8.49
C SER A 275 -9.37 -17.82 9.20
N GLY A 276 -9.58 -17.13 10.32
CA GLY A 276 -10.89 -17.11 10.95
C GLY A 276 -11.91 -16.75 9.88
N ASN A 277 -13.02 -17.47 9.83
CA ASN A 277 -14.18 -17.12 9.02
C ASN A 277 -14.88 -15.89 9.62
N GLU A 278 -14.13 -14.86 9.95
CA GLU A 278 -14.71 -13.59 10.36
C GLU A 278 -14.93 -12.76 9.10
N ASP A 279 -16.16 -12.25 8.95
CA ASP A 279 -16.47 -11.28 7.92
C ASP A 279 -15.47 -10.13 8.02
N ASP A 280 -14.83 -9.73 6.92
CA ASP A 280 -14.07 -8.49 6.84
C ASP A 280 -14.87 -7.40 6.10
N TYR A 281 -14.48 -6.16 6.30
CA TYR A 281 -15.17 -5.04 5.66
C TYR A 281 -15.04 -5.06 4.13
N GLY A 282 -13.96 -5.61 3.56
CA GLY A 282 -13.81 -5.77 2.12
C GLY A 282 -14.86 -6.71 1.56
N ASP A 283 -14.97 -7.90 2.14
CA ASP A 283 -15.95 -8.93 1.75
C ASP A 283 -17.40 -8.42 1.86
N LEU A 284 -17.71 -7.78 2.99
CA LEU A 284 -19.04 -7.19 3.23
C LEU A 284 -19.35 -6.06 2.26
N THR A 285 -18.35 -5.20 1.94
CA THR A 285 -18.50 -4.10 0.97
C THR A 285 -18.78 -4.62 -0.43
N ALA A 286 -18.03 -5.62 -0.89
CA ALA A 286 -18.27 -6.21 -2.20
C ALA A 286 -19.66 -6.81 -2.33
N LYS A 287 -20.10 -7.57 -1.30
CA LYS A 287 -21.47 -8.13 -1.26
C LYS A 287 -22.53 -7.04 -1.36
N TYR A 288 -22.35 -5.93 -0.62
CA TYR A 288 -23.26 -4.80 -0.67
C TYR A 288 -23.26 -4.10 -2.03
N LEU A 289 -22.09 -3.79 -2.57
CA LEU A 289 -21.96 -3.14 -3.88
C LEU A 289 -22.56 -3.97 -5.02
N LEU A 290 -22.38 -5.28 -5.03
CA LEU A 290 -23.02 -6.17 -6.02
C LEU A 290 -24.55 -6.13 -5.94
N GLN A 291 -25.13 -5.95 -4.75
CA GLN A 291 -26.57 -5.76 -4.61
C GLN A 291 -27.01 -4.39 -5.15
N GLU A 292 -26.26 -3.33 -4.88
CA GLU A 292 -26.54 -2.00 -5.42
C GLU A 292 -26.37 -1.93 -6.95
N MET A 293 -25.33 -2.55 -7.49
CA MET A 293 -25.11 -2.66 -8.94
C MET A 293 -26.25 -3.36 -9.68
N LYS A 294 -26.89 -4.37 -9.06
CA LYS A 294 -28.07 -5.03 -9.63
C LYS A 294 -29.30 -4.13 -9.66
N LYS A 295 -29.42 -3.20 -8.72
CA LYS A 295 -30.54 -2.25 -8.64
C LYS A 295 -30.33 -1.02 -9.53
N ASP A 296 -29.07 -0.56 -9.62
CA ASP A 296 -28.70 0.68 -10.31
C ASP A 296 -27.45 0.45 -11.18
N ARG A 297 -27.64 0.55 -12.49
CA ARG A 297 -26.57 0.37 -13.49
C ARG A 297 -25.53 1.50 -13.50
N THR A 298 -25.78 2.58 -12.79
CA THR A 298 -24.87 3.73 -12.70
C THR A 298 -23.86 3.59 -11.55
N VAL A 299 -24.03 2.60 -10.67
CA VAL A 299 -23.06 2.26 -9.61
C VAL A 299 -21.86 1.56 -10.22
N VAL A 300 -20.67 2.07 -9.99
CA VAL A 300 -19.40 1.54 -10.54
C VAL A 300 -18.37 1.39 -9.45
N GLY A 301 -17.87 0.17 -9.26
CA GLY A 301 -16.70 -0.10 -8.41
C GLY A 301 -15.41 0.15 -9.17
N ILE A 302 -14.45 0.86 -8.57
CA ILE A 302 -13.14 1.16 -9.16
C ILE A 302 -12.05 0.67 -8.22
N THR A 303 -11.00 0.08 -8.78
CA THR A 303 -9.76 -0.26 -8.05
C THR A 303 -8.54 0.13 -8.87
N ALA A 304 -7.41 0.28 -8.20
CA ALA A 304 -6.11 0.54 -8.82
C ALA A 304 -5.15 -0.65 -8.58
N GLY A 305 -5.40 -1.77 -9.26
CA GLY A 305 -4.58 -2.99 -9.17
C GLY A 305 -4.72 -3.79 -7.89
N THR A 306 -5.68 -3.45 -7.02
CA THR A 306 -5.90 -4.09 -5.71
C THR A 306 -7.36 -4.50 -5.49
N PRO A 307 -7.98 -5.31 -6.37
CA PRO A 307 -9.41 -5.61 -6.29
C PRO A 307 -9.81 -6.30 -4.99
N THR A 308 -8.92 -7.09 -4.39
CA THR A 308 -9.19 -7.81 -3.15
C THR A 308 -9.25 -6.91 -1.91
N VAL A 309 -8.74 -5.68 -1.96
CA VAL A 309 -8.81 -4.74 -0.83
C VAL A 309 -10.24 -4.44 -0.43
N PHE A 310 -11.15 -4.38 -1.40
CA PHE A 310 -12.57 -4.25 -1.12
C PHE A 310 -13.41 -5.43 -1.65
N GLY A 311 -12.82 -6.62 -1.55
CA GLY A 311 -13.47 -7.92 -1.61
C GLY A 311 -13.90 -8.39 -3.00
N PHE A 312 -13.43 -7.76 -4.09
CA PHE A 312 -13.74 -8.20 -5.45
C PHE A 312 -12.83 -9.34 -5.89
N THR A 313 -13.23 -10.57 -5.52
CA THR A 313 -12.62 -11.80 -6.03
C THR A 313 -12.83 -11.93 -7.56
N PRO A 314 -12.11 -12.84 -8.26
CA PRO A 314 -12.35 -13.07 -9.69
C PRO A 314 -13.82 -13.30 -10.04
N GLU A 315 -14.53 -14.11 -9.26
CA GLU A 315 -15.95 -14.43 -9.48
C GLU A 315 -16.83 -13.18 -9.31
N ARG A 316 -16.54 -12.33 -8.32
CA ARG A 316 -17.28 -11.08 -8.09
C ARG A 316 -17.00 -10.04 -9.16
N ARG A 317 -15.77 -10.00 -9.69
CA ARG A 317 -15.42 -9.14 -10.84
C ARG A 317 -16.20 -9.56 -12.07
N GLU A 318 -16.33 -10.86 -12.33
CA GLU A 318 -17.15 -11.41 -13.41
C GLU A 318 -18.64 -11.08 -13.20
N GLU A 319 -19.17 -11.24 -11.99
CA GLU A 319 -20.56 -10.90 -11.65
C GLU A 319 -20.86 -9.41 -11.86
N ALA A 320 -19.96 -8.51 -11.44
CA ALA A 320 -20.09 -7.06 -11.61
C ALA A 320 -19.97 -6.63 -13.09
N GLY A 321 -19.20 -7.34 -13.89
CA GLY A 321 -19.01 -7.09 -15.31
C GLY A 321 -18.58 -5.65 -15.59
N ARG A 322 -19.36 -4.90 -16.38
CA ARG A 322 -19.03 -3.52 -16.78
C ARG A 322 -19.11 -2.51 -15.63
N GLN A 323 -19.68 -2.87 -14.50
CA GLN A 323 -19.81 -2.02 -13.33
C GLN A 323 -18.60 -2.14 -12.39
N PHE A 324 -17.58 -2.93 -12.77
CA PHE A 324 -16.30 -2.99 -12.11
C PHE A 324 -15.18 -2.61 -13.07
N VAL A 325 -14.29 -1.72 -12.61
CA VAL A 325 -13.16 -1.23 -13.41
C VAL A 325 -11.88 -1.35 -12.57
N ASP A 326 -10.92 -2.11 -13.08
CA ASP A 326 -9.54 -2.05 -12.60
C ASP A 326 -8.71 -1.20 -13.58
N VAL A 327 -8.17 -0.10 -13.08
CA VAL A 327 -7.37 0.83 -13.90
C VAL A 327 -5.89 0.46 -13.96
N GLY A 328 -5.47 -0.66 -13.35
CA GLY A 328 -4.08 -0.98 -13.09
C GLY A 328 -3.55 -0.16 -11.91
N ILE A 329 -2.24 -0.16 -11.70
CA ILE A 329 -1.63 0.63 -10.61
C ILE A 329 -1.58 2.10 -11.04
N ALA A 330 -2.71 2.80 -10.89
CA ALA A 330 -2.92 4.16 -11.37
C ALA A 330 -3.96 4.90 -10.51
N GLU A 331 -3.62 5.14 -9.24
CA GLU A 331 -4.51 5.75 -8.26
C GLU A 331 -4.93 7.16 -8.66
N GLU A 332 -4.03 7.93 -9.27
CA GLU A 332 -4.30 9.27 -9.78
C GLU A 332 -5.39 9.23 -10.85
N HIS A 333 -5.26 8.30 -11.81
CA HIS A 333 -6.28 8.09 -12.83
C HIS A 333 -7.61 7.61 -12.23
N ALA A 334 -7.58 6.74 -11.21
CA ALA A 334 -8.78 6.25 -10.55
C ALA A 334 -9.60 7.38 -9.93
N VAL A 335 -8.96 8.33 -9.24
CA VAL A 335 -9.63 9.49 -8.64
C VAL A 335 -10.21 10.40 -9.72
N ALA A 336 -9.42 10.76 -10.74
CA ALA A 336 -9.88 11.61 -11.84
C ALA A 336 -11.04 10.96 -12.61
N MET A 337 -10.97 9.64 -12.85
CA MET A 337 -12.04 8.86 -13.48
C MET A 337 -13.30 8.82 -12.62
N ALA A 338 -13.16 8.62 -11.30
CA ALA A 338 -14.30 8.64 -10.37
C ALA A 338 -14.98 10.01 -10.38
N SER A 339 -14.21 11.10 -10.33
CA SER A 339 -14.74 12.46 -10.46
C SER A 339 -15.53 12.64 -11.75
N ALA A 340 -14.98 12.21 -12.90
CA ALA A 340 -15.65 12.35 -14.19
C ALA A 340 -16.92 11.48 -14.31
N ILE A 341 -16.92 10.25 -13.77
CA ILE A 341 -18.11 9.40 -13.72
C ILE A 341 -19.21 10.09 -12.90
N ALA A 342 -18.87 10.65 -11.73
CA ALA A 342 -19.82 11.39 -10.90
C ALA A 342 -20.39 12.62 -11.62
N ALA A 343 -19.53 13.41 -12.26
CA ALA A 343 -19.96 14.56 -13.08
C ALA A 343 -20.88 14.14 -14.24
N GLY A 344 -20.70 12.95 -14.78
CA GLY A 344 -21.54 12.33 -15.81
C GLY A 344 -22.87 11.73 -15.26
N GLY A 345 -23.13 11.83 -13.96
CA GLY A 345 -24.34 11.28 -13.31
C GLY A 345 -24.24 9.82 -12.90
N GLY A 346 -23.05 9.23 -12.97
CA GLY A 346 -22.77 7.90 -12.42
C GLY A 346 -22.49 7.95 -10.91
N LYS A 347 -22.39 6.79 -10.28
CA LYS A 347 -22.15 6.61 -8.84
C LYS A 347 -20.88 5.79 -8.63
N PRO A 348 -19.70 6.41 -8.75
CA PRO A 348 -18.43 5.73 -8.59
C PRO A 348 -18.10 5.47 -7.12
N VAL A 349 -17.56 4.28 -6.84
CA VAL A 349 -17.01 3.88 -5.56
C VAL A 349 -15.58 3.39 -5.78
N PHE A 350 -14.60 4.17 -5.37
CA PHE A 350 -13.18 3.80 -5.47
C PHE A 350 -12.68 3.23 -4.16
N GLY A 351 -12.28 1.95 -4.17
CA GLY A 351 -11.67 1.26 -3.03
C GLY A 351 -10.15 1.24 -3.12
N VAL A 352 -9.48 1.72 -2.07
CA VAL A 352 -8.02 1.90 -2.06
C VAL A 352 -7.45 1.74 -0.66
N TYR A 353 -6.20 1.25 -0.54
CA TYR A 353 -5.48 1.25 0.73
C TYR A 353 -5.12 2.66 1.20
N SER A 354 -5.19 2.90 2.51
CA SER A 354 -4.81 4.17 3.15
C SER A 354 -3.40 4.64 2.75
N THR A 355 -2.44 3.74 2.65
CA THR A 355 -1.09 4.09 2.20
C THR A 355 -1.02 4.49 0.73
N PHE A 356 -1.84 3.92 -0.17
CA PHE A 356 -1.75 4.18 -1.61
C PHE A 356 -2.52 5.44 -2.04
N ILE A 357 -3.57 5.83 -1.32
CA ILE A 357 -4.34 7.04 -1.65
C ILE A 357 -3.51 8.33 -1.56
N GLN A 358 -2.42 8.33 -0.76
CA GLN A 358 -1.55 9.50 -0.62
C GLN A 358 -0.88 9.90 -1.95
N ARG A 359 -0.69 8.97 -2.91
CA ARG A 359 -0.20 9.25 -4.26
C ARG A 359 -1.13 10.17 -5.05
N ALA A 360 -2.44 10.11 -4.80
CA ALA A 360 -3.47 10.82 -5.53
C ALA A 360 -3.94 12.12 -4.84
N TYR A 361 -3.12 12.73 -3.98
CA TYR A 361 -3.49 13.95 -3.26
C TYR A 361 -3.89 15.10 -4.19
N ASP A 362 -3.14 15.32 -5.29
CA ASP A 362 -3.44 16.35 -6.27
C ASP A 362 -4.80 16.12 -6.93
N GLN A 363 -5.08 14.88 -7.37
CA GLN A 363 -6.34 14.52 -8.02
C GLN A 363 -7.53 14.59 -7.06
N LEU A 364 -7.35 14.21 -5.78
CA LEU A 364 -8.36 14.44 -4.75
C LEU A 364 -8.68 15.93 -4.60
N SER A 365 -7.65 16.77 -4.58
CA SER A 365 -7.81 18.22 -4.45
C SER A 365 -8.36 18.86 -5.74
N GLN A 366 -7.68 18.67 -6.88
CA GLN A 366 -7.94 19.42 -8.12
C GLN A 366 -9.05 18.78 -8.96
N ASP A 367 -8.99 17.47 -9.21
CA ASP A 367 -9.94 16.84 -10.10
C ASP A 367 -11.27 16.55 -9.41
N LEU A 368 -11.27 16.22 -8.12
CA LEU A 368 -12.46 15.83 -7.36
C LEU A 368 -13.04 16.98 -6.56
N CYS A 369 -12.30 17.52 -5.59
CA CYS A 369 -12.88 18.41 -4.56
C CYS A 369 -13.10 19.85 -5.03
N ILE A 370 -12.23 20.41 -5.87
CA ILE A 370 -12.45 21.75 -6.42
C ILE A 370 -13.68 21.78 -7.36
N ASN A 371 -13.98 20.65 -8.00
CA ASN A 371 -15.15 20.46 -8.85
C ASN A 371 -16.40 20.03 -8.05
N ASN A 372 -16.22 19.69 -6.78
CA ASN A 372 -17.29 19.23 -5.88
C ASN A 372 -18.12 18.06 -6.45
N ASN A 373 -17.48 17.13 -7.17
CA ASN A 373 -18.17 16.00 -7.78
C ASN A 373 -18.47 14.92 -6.72
N PRO A 374 -19.68 14.33 -6.71
CA PRO A 374 -20.13 13.42 -5.65
C PRO A 374 -19.60 11.97 -5.84
N ALA A 375 -18.28 11.78 -5.87
CA ALA A 375 -17.66 10.47 -5.88
C ALA A 375 -17.40 9.97 -4.46
N LEU A 376 -17.45 8.65 -4.27
CA LEU A 376 -17.17 7.99 -3.01
C LEU A 376 -15.81 7.28 -3.06
N ILE A 377 -14.96 7.59 -2.08
CA ILE A 377 -13.64 6.97 -1.88
C ILE A 377 -13.68 6.14 -0.59
N LEU A 378 -13.41 4.84 -0.66
CA LEU A 378 -13.29 3.95 0.49
C LEU A 378 -11.82 3.75 0.83
N VAL A 379 -11.39 4.29 1.97
CA VAL A 379 -10.01 4.26 2.45
C VAL A 379 -9.87 3.09 3.42
N PHE A 380 -9.34 1.98 2.92
CA PHE A 380 -9.16 0.74 3.69
C PHE A 380 -7.86 0.73 4.48
N TRP A 381 -7.86 0.03 5.58
CA TRP A 381 -6.70 -0.28 6.42
C TRP A 381 -6.04 0.95 7.07
N GLY A 382 -6.78 2.05 7.27
CA GLY A 382 -6.27 3.18 8.05
C GLY A 382 -6.13 2.82 9.53
N GLY A 383 -4.93 3.02 10.11
CA GLY A 383 -4.66 2.82 11.53
C GLY A 383 -3.45 1.94 11.85
N ALA A 384 -3.02 1.97 13.11
CA ALA A 384 -1.81 1.33 13.60
C ALA A 384 -1.85 -0.21 13.63
N SER A 385 -3.04 -0.80 13.63
CA SER A 385 -3.22 -2.26 13.73
C SER A 385 -3.28 -2.98 12.38
N THR A 386 -2.83 -2.33 11.30
CA THR A 386 -2.93 -2.87 9.94
C THR A 386 -1.56 -3.30 9.41
N MET A 387 -0.94 -2.48 8.56
CA MET A 387 0.39 -2.74 8.02
C MET A 387 1.47 -2.12 8.92
N ASN A 388 2.49 -2.89 9.24
CA ASN A 388 3.55 -2.49 10.17
C ASN A 388 4.92 -2.32 9.52
N ASP A 389 5.02 -2.48 8.21
CA ASP A 389 6.25 -2.20 7.44
C ASP A 389 6.33 -0.70 7.12
N VAL A 390 7.52 -0.12 7.24
CA VAL A 390 7.78 1.31 7.02
C VAL A 390 7.33 1.81 5.66
N THR A 391 7.36 0.94 4.64
CA THR A 391 6.98 1.28 3.27
C THR A 391 5.47 1.31 3.04
N HIS A 392 4.68 0.75 3.96
CA HIS A 392 3.22 0.59 3.82
C HIS A 392 2.43 1.15 5.01
N LEU A 393 3.00 2.10 5.77
CA LEU A 393 2.31 2.68 6.92
C LEU A 393 0.97 3.31 6.54
N CYS A 394 -0.09 2.88 7.22
CA CYS A 394 -1.45 3.35 7.01
C CYS A 394 -1.87 4.41 8.06
N LEU A 395 -0.98 5.34 8.39
CA LEU A 395 -1.12 6.30 9.49
C LEU A 395 -1.37 7.74 9.04
N PHE A 396 -1.19 8.05 7.73
CA PHE A 396 -1.12 9.42 7.23
C PHE A 396 -2.40 9.89 6.53
N ASP A 397 -3.41 9.04 6.35
CA ASP A 397 -4.64 9.34 5.62
C ASP A 397 -5.45 10.48 6.26
N ILE A 398 -5.50 10.56 7.60
CA ILE A 398 -6.24 11.61 8.31
C ILE A 398 -5.72 13.01 7.94
N PRO A 399 -4.42 13.35 8.10
CA PRO A 399 -3.92 14.66 7.70
C PRO A 399 -3.91 14.87 6.18
N VAL A 400 -3.66 13.83 5.38
CA VAL A 400 -3.59 13.94 3.91
C VAL A 400 -4.95 14.29 3.31
N ILE A 401 -6.01 13.57 3.67
CA ILE A 401 -7.36 13.79 3.15
C ILE A 401 -8.09 14.88 3.94
N GLY A 402 -7.89 14.90 5.25
CA GLY A 402 -8.63 15.78 6.18
C GLY A 402 -8.34 17.28 6.04
N ASN A 403 -7.35 17.69 5.21
CA ASN A 403 -7.08 19.10 4.94
C ASN A 403 -7.62 19.59 3.58
N ILE A 404 -8.21 18.72 2.75
CA ILE A 404 -8.72 19.09 1.43
C ILE A 404 -10.09 19.78 1.59
N PRO A 405 -10.27 21.01 1.07
CA PRO A 405 -11.57 21.68 1.10
C PRO A 405 -12.64 20.89 0.33
N ASN A 406 -13.90 21.04 0.74
CA ASN A 406 -15.08 20.35 0.20
C ASN A 406 -15.14 18.84 0.43
N MET A 407 -14.05 18.18 0.80
CA MET A 407 -14.05 16.76 1.12
C MET A 407 -14.87 16.50 2.40
N VAL A 408 -15.81 15.58 2.34
CA VAL A 408 -16.48 15.01 3.52
C VAL A 408 -15.78 13.70 3.86
N TYR A 409 -14.99 13.68 4.92
CA TYR A 409 -14.25 12.49 5.33
C TYR A 409 -14.84 11.91 6.61
N LEU A 410 -15.44 10.72 6.51
CA LEU A 410 -16.19 10.04 7.56
C LEU A 410 -15.34 8.93 8.22
N ALA A 411 -15.56 8.72 9.52
CA ALA A 411 -14.92 7.66 10.31
C ALA A 411 -15.97 6.91 11.14
N PRO A 412 -16.57 5.84 10.62
CA PRO A 412 -17.55 5.04 11.35
C PRO A 412 -16.90 4.28 12.51
N THR A 413 -17.66 4.09 13.60
CA THR A 413 -17.23 3.38 14.80
C THR A 413 -17.61 1.90 14.81
N CYS A 414 -18.53 1.48 13.93
CA CYS A 414 -19.08 0.14 13.87
C CYS A 414 -19.65 -0.19 12.48
N ARG A 415 -20.06 -1.44 12.31
CA ARG A 415 -20.63 -1.97 11.08
C ARG A 415 -21.89 -1.20 10.64
N GLU A 416 -22.79 -0.91 11.56
CA GLU A 416 -24.05 -0.23 11.26
C GLU A 416 -23.80 1.18 10.71
N GLU A 417 -22.93 1.96 11.35
CA GLU A 417 -22.54 3.28 10.85
C GLU A 417 -21.83 3.19 9.50
N TYR A 418 -20.91 2.23 9.33
CA TYR A 418 -20.21 2.04 8.07
C TYR A 418 -21.18 1.84 6.91
N PHE A 419 -22.16 0.95 7.04
CA PHE A 419 -23.12 0.70 5.96
C PHE A 419 -24.08 1.87 5.74
N ALA A 420 -24.48 2.60 6.78
CA ALA A 420 -25.28 3.79 6.61
C ALA A 420 -24.51 4.92 5.89
N MET A 421 -23.22 5.11 6.23
CA MET A 421 -22.33 6.05 5.54
C MET A 421 -22.08 5.62 4.08
N LEU A 422 -21.89 4.33 3.83
CA LEU A 422 -21.72 3.76 2.50
C LEU A 422 -22.96 3.97 1.63
N GLU A 423 -24.15 3.64 2.15
CA GLU A 423 -25.43 3.87 1.47
C GLU A 423 -25.63 5.36 1.15
N TRP A 424 -25.44 6.23 2.14
CA TRP A 424 -25.53 7.67 1.93
C TRP A 424 -24.51 8.16 0.90
N GLY A 425 -23.24 7.74 1.01
CA GLY A 425 -22.16 8.17 0.11
C GLY A 425 -22.40 7.78 -1.35
N ILE A 426 -23.03 6.62 -1.61
CA ILE A 426 -23.39 6.17 -2.97
C ILE A 426 -24.56 6.99 -3.55
N HIS A 427 -25.52 7.40 -2.71
CA HIS A 427 -26.78 7.99 -3.19
C HIS A 427 -26.87 9.50 -3.09
N GLN A 428 -26.01 10.16 -2.29
CA GLN A 428 -25.96 11.62 -2.23
C GLN A 428 -25.36 12.20 -3.53
N THR A 429 -25.63 13.51 -3.80
CA THR A 429 -25.26 14.18 -5.05
C THR A 429 -24.58 15.53 -4.84
N GLU A 430 -24.14 15.84 -3.62
CA GLU A 430 -23.72 17.18 -3.24
C GLU A 430 -22.22 17.30 -2.91
N HIS A 431 -21.58 16.20 -2.48
CA HIS A 431 -20.23 16.26 -1.92
C HIS A 431 -19.32 15.15 -2.43
N PRO A 432 -18.02 15.42 -2.62
CA PRO A 432 -17.00 14.36 -2.62
C PRO A 432 -16.91 13.76 -1.22
N VAL A 433 -17.00 12.43 -1.12
CA VAL A 433 -17.04 11.71 0.15
C VAL A 433 -15.89 10.72 0.23
N ALA A 434 -15.18 10.69 1.35
CA ALA A 434 -14.30 9.60 1.73
C ALA A 434 -14.83 8.91 3.00
N ILE A 435 -14.68 7.60 3.11
CA ILE A 435 -14.98 6.83 4.33
C ILE A 435 -13.70 6.09 4.74
N ARG A 436 -13.24 6.35 5.96
CA ARG A 436 -12.17 5.59 6.59
C ARG A 436 -12.73 4.29 7.14
N VAL A 437 -12.53 3.22 6.38
CA VAL A 437 -13.08 1.89 6.73
C VAL A 437 -12.41 1.38 7.99
N PRO A 438 -13.18 0.95 9.03
CA PRO A 438 -12.59 0.49 10.28
C PRO A 438 -11.61 -0.68 10.08
N ALA A 439 -10.47 -0.63 10.76
CA ALA A 439 -9.38 -1.58 10.58
C ALA A 439 -9.17 -2.54 11.77
N ASN A 440 -10.00 -2.41 12.81
CA ASN A 440 -9.93 -3.20 14.05
C ASN A 440 -10.92 -4.38 14.11
N GLY A 441 -11.27 -4.93 12.94
CA GLY A 441 -12.29 -5.98 12.81
C GLY A 441 -13.70 -5.41 12.63
N VAL A 442 -14.65 -6.31 12.34
CA VAL A 442 -16.06 -5.95 12.14
C VAL A 442 -16.79 -5.96 13.47
N LEU A 443 -16.95 -4.77 14.06
CA LEU A 443 -17.68 -4.58 15.31
C LEU A 443 -19.14 -4.23 15.02
N SER A 444 -20.11 -5.03 15.50
CA SER A 444 -21.53 -4.69 15.52
C SER A 444 -21.94 -4.20 16.90
N ARG A 445 -22.67 -3.08 16.95
CA ARG A 445 -23.18 -2.47 18.19
C ARG A 445 -24.70 -2.62 18.34
N GLY A 446 -25.39 -3.13 17.30
CA GLY A 446 -26.85 -3.28 17.29
C GLY A 446 -27.59 -1.94 17.40
N ILE A 447 -26.96 -0.85 16.96
CA ILE A 447 -27.57 0.50 16.97
C ILE A 447 -28.36 0.75 15.67
N GLU A 448 -29.30 1.67 15.73
CA GLU A 448 -29.90 2.25 14.51
C GLU A 448 -29.11 3.50 14.13
N PRO A 449 -28.31 3.47 13.05
CA PRO A 449 -27.45 4.59 12.67
C PRO A 449 -28.25 5.70 11.99
N GLU A 450 -27.67 6.88 11.97
CA GLU A 450 -28.18 7.99 11.15
C GLU A 450 -28.13 7.62 9.66
N LYS A 451 -29.04 8.19 8.88
CA LYS A 451 -29.19 7.87 7.44
C LYS A 451 -28.83 9.03 6.51
N ASP A 452 -28.84 10.26 7.03
CA ASP A 452 -28.62 11.48 6.23
C ASP A 452 -27.45 12.28 6.81
N TYR A 453 -26.24 11.89 6.42
CA TYR A 453 -25.01 12.56 6.84
C TYR A 453 -24.84 13.95 6.22
N GLY A 454 -25.57 14.27 5.15
CA GLY A 454 -25.58 15.61 4.57
C GLY A 454 -26.22 16.65 5.51
N LYS A 455 -27.31 16.31 6.19
CA LYS A 455 -27.90 17.16 7.22
C LYS A 455 -27.06 17.26 8.48
N LEU A 456 -26.17 16.30 8.70
CA LEU A 456 -25.33 16.21 9.88
C LEU A 456 -23.90 16.69 9.63
N LEU A 457 -23.61 17.35 8.51
CA LEU A 457 -22.26 17.78 8.18
C LEU A 457 -21.55 18.41 9.38
N ASN A 458 -20.41 17.82 9.76
CA ASN A 458 -19.60 18.20 10.92
C ASN A 458 -20.33 18.17 12.27
N ARG A 459 -21.48 17.48 12.40
CA ARG A 459 -22.17 17.29 13.67
C ARG A 459 -21.72 16.02 14.35
N TYR A 460 -21.27 16.17 15.59
CA TYR A 460 -20.80 15.06 16.41
C TYR A 460 -21.97 14.45 17.20
N GLU A 461 -21.85 13.18 17.54
CA GLU A 461 -22.79 12.49 18.42
C GLU A 461 -22.28 12.49 19.86
N VAL A 462 -23.10 12.92 20.78
CA VAL A 462 -22.86 12.74 22.21
C VAL A 462 -23.44 11.39 22.62
N ALA A 463 -22.59 10.35 22.63
CA ALA A 463 -22.99 9.00 22.99
C ALA A 463 -23.30 8.86 24.48
N HIS A 464 -22.59 9.60 25.34
CA HIS A 464 -22.86 9.72 26.75
C HIS A 464 -22.56 11.15 27.24
N ARG A 465 -23.47 11.76 27.95
CA ARG A 465 -23.27 13.10 28.54
C ARG A 465 -22.91 12.96 30.01
N GLY A 466 -21.73 13.45 30.35
CA GLY A 466 -21.24 13.62 31.71
C GLY A 466 -20.80 15.06 31.93
N GLY A 467 -19.72 15.28 32.70
CA GLY A 467 -19.15 16.60 32.93
C GLY A 467 -17.65 16.55 33.23
N GLN A 468 -17.05 17.73 33.35
CA GLN A 468 -15.62 17.99 33.65
C GLN A 468 -14.65 17.56 32.56
N VAL A 469 -14.77 16.34 31.99
CA VAL A 469 -13.92 15.78 30.96
C VAL A 469 -14.78 15.33 29.79
N ALA A 470 -14.44 15.71 28.57
CA ALA A 470 -15.03 15.17 27.34
C ALA A 470 -13.99 14.36 26.57
N VAL A 471 -14.32 13.13 26.20
CA VAL A 471 -13.50 12.24 25.40
C VAL A 471 -14.10 12.12 24.01
N LEU A 472 -13.35 12.52 22.99
CA LEU A 472 -13.72 12.46 21.57
C LEU A 472 -12.94 11.29 20.92
N GLY A 473 -13.60 10.16 20.72
CA GLY A 473 -13.01 8.96 20.10
C GLY A 473 -13.33 8.88 18.61
N LEU A 474 -12.33 9.02 17.74
CA LEU A 474 -12.52 9.03 16.30
C LEU A 474 -12.51 7.62 15.73
N GLY A 475 -13.55 7.23 14.99
CA GLY A 475 -13.63 5.97 14.25
C GLY A 475 -13.36 4.74 15.13
N SER A 476 -12.39 3.91 14.78
CA SER A 476 -12.00 2.71 15.54
C SER A 476 -11.58 3.02 17.00
N PHE A 477 -11.06 4.23 17.27
CA PHE A 477 -10.67 4.63 18.64
C PHE A 477 -11.85 5.13 19.50
N PHE A 478 -13.07 5.07 19.01
CA PHE A 478 -14.25 5.27 19.84
C PHE A 478 -14.35 4.22 20.94
N GLN A 479 -13.97 2.96 20.65
CA GLN A 479 -13.92 1.88 21.65
C GLN A 479 -12.90 2.20 22.76
N LEU A 480 -11.72 2.71 22.41
CA LEU A 480 -10.74 3.18 23.40
C LEU A 480 -11.33 4.33 24.25
N GLY A 481 -12.13 5.20 23.64
CA GLY A 481 -12.86 6.25 24.34
C GLY A 481 -13.83 5.70 25.39
N GLU A 482 -14.56 4.64 25.09
CA GLU A 482 -15.44 3.94 26.04
C GLU A 482 -14.65 3.38 27.23
N GLU A 483 -13.52 2.74 26.95
CA GLU A 483 -12.63 2.20 27.98
C GLU A 483 -12.06 3.31 28.88
N VAL A 484 -11.65 4.46 28.31
CA VAL A 484 -11.16 5.61 29.07
C VAL A 484 -12.23 6.18 29.98
N VAL A 485 -13.45 6.42 29.47
CA VAL A 485 -14.57 6.94 30.27
C VAL A 485 -14.95 6.00 31.39
N GLY A 486 -15.06 4.70 31.10
CA GLY A 486 -15.34 3.67 32.11
C GLY A 486 -14.28 3.63 33.21
N LYS A 487 -13.01 3.56 32.83
CA LYS A 487 -11.88 3.50 33.78
C LYS A 487 -11.73 4.79 34.58
N LEU A 488 -11.94 5.95 33.97
CA LEU A 488 -11.90 7.24 34.68
C LEU A 488 -12.99 7.29 35.76
N LYS A 489 -14.20 6.80 35.45
CA LYS A 489 -15.30 6.72 36.41
C LYS A 489 -14.99 5.78 37.57
N GLU A 490 -14.46 4.59 37.28
CA GLU A 490 -14.05 3.62 38.31
C GLU A 490 -12.99 4.18 39.26
N GLU A 491 -11.95 4.84 38.72
CA GLU A 491 -10.80 5.27 39.51
C GLU A 491 -11.00 6.64 40.21
N THR A 492 -11.85 7.51 39.68
CA THR A 492 -11.96 8.89 40.16
C THR A 492 -13.40 9.33 40.50
N GLY A 493 -14.39 8.55 40.13
CA GLY A 493 -15.80 8.92 40.25
C GLY A 493 -16.29 9.94 39.20
N VAL A 494 -15.44 10.34 38.26
CA VAL A 494 -15.78 11.31 37.21
C VAL A 494 -16.59 10.63 36.13
N ASP A 495 -17.82 11.10 35.91
CA ASP A 495 -18.66 10.70 34.80
C ASP A 495 -18.36 11.60 33.58
N ALA A 496 -17.45 11.16 32.73
CA ALA A 496 -17.00 11.95 31.58
C ALA A 496 -17.97 11.85 30.39
N THR A 497 -18.04 12.91 29.60
CA THR A 497 -18.78 12.91 28.32
C THR A 497 -18.00 12.08 27.29
N LEU A 498 -18.71 11.22 26.52
CA LEU A 498 -18.18 10.48 25.40
C LEU A 498 -18.81 10.98 24.10
N VAL A 499 -17.98 11.33 23.12
CA VAL A 499 -18.39 11.88 21.83
C VAL A 499 -17.86 11.03 20.70
N ASN A 500 -18.72 10.71 19.73
CA ASN A 500 -18.36 10.17 18.42
C ASN A 500 -18.31 11.31 17.40
N PRO A 501 -17.12 11.74 16.94
CA PRO A 501 -17.00 12.83 15.97
C PRO A 501 -17.63 12.51 14.60
N ARG A 502 -17.61 11.28 14.14
CA ARG A 502 -18.08 10.82 12.81
C ARG A 502 -17.31 11.43 11.63
N PHE A 503 -16.92 12.69 11.72
CA PHE A 503 -16.29 13.46 10.65
C PHE A 503 -14.84 13.78 11.01
N ILE A 504 -13.92 13.47 10.10
CA ILE A 504 -12.51 13.85 10.19
C ILE A 504 -12.33 15.29 9.73
N THR A 505 -13.09 15.71 8.70
CA THR A 505 -13.11 17.07 8.17
C THR A 505 -14.07 17.97 8.94
N GLY A 506 -13.63 19.18 9.28
CA GLY A 506 -14.43 20.12 10.03
C GLY A 506 -14.52 19.84 11.54
N VAL A 507 -15.25 20.68 12.25
CA VAL A 507 -15.48 20.57 13.69
C VAL A 507 -16.93 20.95 14.02
N ASP A 508 -17.54 20.35 15.04
CA ASP A 508 -18.85 20.75 15.56
C ASP A 508 -18.68 21.92 16.55
N GLU A 509 -18.58 23.14 16.01
CA GLU A 509 -18.40 24.35 16.83
C GLU A 509 -19.50 24.51 17.88
N ALA A 510 -20.74 24.10 17.57
CA ALA A 510 -21.86 24.23 18.51
C ALA A 510 -21.68 23.31 19.73
N LEU A 511 -21.28 22.06 19.51
CA LEU A 511 -20.97 21.13 20.60
C LEU A 511 -19.73 21.57 21.37
N LEU A 512 -18.65 21.97 20.67
CA LEU A 512 -17.42 22.41 21.32
C LEU A 512 -17.64 23.66 22.17
N GLU A 513 -18.52 24.57 21.76
CA GLU A 513 -18.93 25.72 22.56
C GLU A 513 -19.78 25.30 23.77
N ASP A 514 -20.70 24.35 23.59
CA ASP A 514 -21.54 23.85 24.70
C ASP A 514 -20.68 23.14 25.79
N LEU A 515 -19.64 22.41 25.38
CA LEU A 515 -18.74 21.74 26.33
C LEU A 515 -18.04 22.72 27.28
N LYS A 516 -17.81 23.99 26.89
CA LYS A 516 -17.19 25.01 27.77
C LYS A 516 -18.01 25.34 29.03
N ARG A 517 -19.30 24.97 29.07
CA ARG A 517 -20.17 25.29 30.20
C ARG A 517 -19.90 24.46 31.45
N ASP A 518 -19.54 23.19 31.25
CA ASP A 518 -19.45 22.19 32.31
C ASP A 518 -18.21 21.27 32.22
N HIS A 519 -17.31 21.53 31.22
CA HIS A 519 -16.06 20.81 31.05
C HIS A 519 -14.85 21.72 31.17
N THR A 520 -13.74 21.19 31.65
CA THR A 520 -12.44 21.89 31.77
C THR A 520 -11.34 21.21 30.94
N LEU A 521 -11.61 20.00 30.46
CA LEU A 521 -10.66 19.18 29.71
C LEU A 521 -11.37 18.46 28.56
N VAL A 522 -10.76 18.53 27.38
CA VAL A 522 -11.12 17.72 26.21
C VAL A 522 -9.97 16.78 25.88
N VAL A 523 -10.28 15.54 25.64
CA VAL A 523 -9.34 14.48 25.23
C VAL A 523 -9.74 14.01 23.84
N THR A 524 -8.82 13.99 22.88
CA THR A 524 -9.06 13.45 21.53
C THR A 524 -8.25 12.19 21.31
N LEU A 525 -8.87 11.20 20.67
CA LEU A 525 -8.27 9.91 20.36
C LEU A 525 -8.39 9.63 18.87
N GLU A 526 -7.25 9.43 18.20
CA GLU A 526 -7.18 9.05 16.78
C GLU A 526 -6.08 8.01 16.54
N ASP A 527 -6.32 7.04 15.67
CA ASP A 527 -5.36 5.98 15.31
C ASP A 527 -4.55 6.33 14.04
N GLY A 528 -4.27 7.60 13.87
CA GLY A 528 -3.42 8.19 12.85
C GLY A 528 -2.30 9.01 13.46
N VAL A 529 -1.45 9.60 12.61
CA VAL A 529 -0.40 10.51 13.05
C VAL A 529 -1.03 11.79 13.62
N LEU A 530 -0.49 12.26 14.77
CA LEU A 530 -0.99 13.44 15.47
C LEU A 530 -0.82 14.73 14.67
N ASP A 531 0.36 14.90 14.04
CA ASP A 531 0.70 16.11 13.27
C ASP A 531 -0.26 16.30 12.08
N GLY A 532 -1.02 17.37 12.07
CA GLY A 532 -2.06 17.65 11.09
C GLY A 532 -3.34 16.83 11.27
N GLY A 533 -3.44 16.04 12.34
CA GLY A 533 -4.55 15.13 12.62
C GLY A 533 -5.83 15.81 13.11
N PHE A 534 -6.78 14.98 13.53
CA PHE A 534 -8.08 15.42 14.05
C PHE A 534 -7.94 16.20 15.36
N GLY A 535 -7.09 15.71 16.29
CA GLY A 535 -6.89 16.32 17.61
C GLY A 535 -6.37 17.75 17.53
N GLU A 536 -5.48 18.05 16.57
CA GLU A 536 -4.98 19.42 16.37
C GLU A 536 -6.06 20.41 15.95
N LYS A 537 -7.07 19.97 15.19
CA LYS A 537 -8.22 20.82 14.83
C LYS A 537 -9.01 21.22 16.07
N ILE A 538 -9.22 20.30 16.99
CA ILE A 538 -9.88 20.54 18.28
C ILE A 538 -9.04 21.46 19.17
N ALA A 539 -7.74 21.19 19.28
CA ALA A 539 -6.83 22.05 20.04
C ALA A 539 -6.78 23.47 19.48
N ARG A 540 -6.77 23.65 18.15
CA ARG A 540 -6.84 24.94 17.50
C ARG A 540 -8.14 25.68 17.84
N TYR A 541 -9.29 24.99 17.86
CA TYR A 541 -10.55 25.61 18.24
C TYR A 541 -10.52 26.17 19.66
N TYR A 542 -9.94 25.45 20.61
CA TYR A 542 -9.88 25.85 22.00
C TYR A 542 -8.68 26.77 22.35
N GLY A 543 -7.75 27.00 21.44
CA GLY A 543 -6.47 27.67 21.70
C GLY A 543 -6.55 29.04 22.38
N ALA A 544 -7.64 29.80 22.17
CA ALA A 544 -7.88 31.10 22.81
C ALA A 544 -8.81 31.01 24.05
N SER A 545 -9.15 29.80 24.50
CA SER A 545 -10.06 29.56 25.62
C SER A 545 -9.32 29.00 26.84
N GLY A 546 -10.02 28.90 27.98
CA GLY A 546 -9.51 28.23 29.19
C GLY A 546 -9.62 26.70 29.16
N MET A 547 -10.13 26.11 28.09
CA MET A 547 -10.25 24.66 27.92
C MET A 547 -8.88 24.02 27.76
N LYS A 548 -8.56 23.05 28.59
CA LYS A 548 -7.39 22.19 28.39
C LYS A 548 -7.68 21.15 27.31
N VAL A 549 -6.68 20.80 26.50
CA VAL A 549 -6.82 19.77 25.46
C VAL A 549 -5.66 18.79 25.56
N LEU A 550 -5.97 17.49 25.59
CA LEU A 550 -4.99 16.41 25.46
C LEU A 550 -5.28 15.66 24.15
N ASN A 551 -4.31 15.64 23.26
CA ASN A 551 -4.42 14.93 21.98
C ASN A 551 -3.61 13.63 22.04
N TYR A 552 -4.23 12.52 21.65
CA TYR A 552 -3.64 11.20 21.57
C TYR A 552 -3.73 10.66 20.16
N GLY A 553 -2.60 10.26 19.62
CA GLY A 553 -2.40 9.66 18.30
C GLY A 553 -0.96 9.18 18.16
N ILE A 554 -0.59 8.70 17.00
CA ILE A 554 0.76 8.19 16.72
C ILE A 554 1.72 9.36 16.50
N ARG A 555 2.94 9.26 17.03
CA ARG A 555 4.01 10.24 16.78
C ARG A 555 4.38 10.27 15.30
N LYS A 556 4.84 11.43 14.84
CA LYS A 556 5.29 11.66 13.47
C LYS A 556 6.66 11.00 13.25
N GLU A 557 6.65 9.70 13.00
CA GLU A 557 7.85 8.92 12.72
C GLU A 557 7.55 7.79 11.73
N PHE A 558 8.57 7.29 11.07
CA PHE A 558 8.48 6.10 10.23
C PHE A 558 8.77 4.87 11.10
N ALA A 559 7.75 4.37 11.78
CA ALA A 559 7.86 3.12 12.52
C ALA A 559 8.03 1.93 11.54
N ASP A 560 8.87 0.96 11.89
CA ASP A 560 9.13 -0.20 11.04
C ASP A 560 8.97 -1.51 11.81
N ARG A 561 8.28 -2.47 11.22
CA ARG A 561 8.10 -3.86 11.71
C ARG A 561 7.75 -3.92 13.20
N TYR A 562 6.81 -3.08 13.60
CA TYR A 562 6.39 -2.92 14.98
C TYR A 562 5.30 -3.94 15.38
N ASP A 563 5.24 -4.26 16.67
CA ASP A 563 4.04 -4.81 17.29
C ASP A 563 3.03 -3.68 17.55
N ALA A 564 1.80 -3.85 17.06
CA ALA A 564 0.78 -2.81 17.17
C ALA A 564 0.46 -2.44 18.63
N GLY A 565 0.43 -3.41 19.53
CA GLY A 565 0.19 -3.16 20.95
C GLY A 565 1.34 -2.43 21.63
N GLU A 566 2.59 -2.70 21.22
CA GLU A 566 3.77 -1.95 21.68
C GLU A 566 3.75 -0.53 21.17
N LEU A 567 3.49 -0.32 19.87
CA LEU A 567 3.36 1.01 19.29
C LEU A 567 2.30 1.85 20.01
N LEU A 568 1.14 1.26 20.30
CA LEU A 568 0.09 1.96 21.05
C LEU A 568 0.54 2.31 22.47
N ARG A 569 1.19 1.40 23.19
CA ARG A 569 1.75 1.68 24.53
C ARG A 569 2.80 2.77 24.52
N ASP A 570 3.71 2.77 23.55
CA ASP A 570 4.78 3.76 23.41
C ASP A 570 4.25 5.15 23.08
N ASN A 571 3.10 5.20 22.39
CA ASN A 571 2.38 6.44 22.10
C ASN A 571 1.35 6.81 23.17
N ARG A 572 1.33 6.10 24.32
CA ARG A 572 0.40 6.32 25.43
C ARG A 572 -1.08 6.14 25.03
N LEU A 573 -1.35 5.29 24.08
CA LEU A 573 -2.68 4.98 23.51
C LEU A 573 -3.33 3.76 24.20
N THR A 574 -3.27 3.73 25.52
CA THR A 574 -4.02 2.77 26.34
C THR A 574 -4.91 3.50 27.36
N ALA A 575 -6.05 2.92 27.68
CA ALA A 575 -7.00 3.55 28.63
C ALA A 575 -6.34 3.88 29.97
N LEU A 576 -5.45 3.00 30.48
CA LEU A 576 -4.71 3.23 31.73
C LEU A 576 -3.84 4.48 31.65
N GLN A 577 -3.00 4.60 30.62
CA GLN A 577 -2.05 5.73 30.45
C GLN A 577 -2.78 7.05 30.25
N ILE A 578 -3.87 7.04 29.47
CA ILE A 578 -4.70 8.21 29.21
C ILE A 578 -5.36 8.70 30.51
N VAL A 579 -5.92 7.78 31.33
CA VAL A 579 -6.53 8.12 32.62
C VAL A 579 -5.47 8.66 33.61
N GLU A 580 -4.26 8.11 33.62
CA GLU A 580 -3.15 8.66 34.42
C GLU A 580 -2.83 10.10 34.04
N ASP A 581 -2.81 10.42 32.75
CA ASP A 581 -2.51 11.78 32.27
C ASP A 581 -3.66 12.75 32.55
N ILE A 582 -4.90 12.30 32.39
CA ILE A 582 -6.10 13.07 32.78
C ILE A 582 -6.02 13.47 34.26
N LYS A 583 -5.64 12.54 35.15
CA LYS A 583 -5.49 12.82 36.60
C LYS A 583 -4.43 13.87 36.90
N LYS A 584 -3.33 13.92 36.12
CA LYS A 584 -2.25 14.91 36.30
C LYS A 584 -2.64 16.32 35.87
N VAL A 585 -3.52 16.42 34.86
CA VAL A 585 -3.91 17.68 34.23
C VAL A 585 -5.14 18.31 34.90
N ARG A 586 -6.00 17.51 35.53
CA ARG A 586 -7.14 17.97 36.34
C ARG A 586 -6.69 18.61 37.62
#